data_c7c81835b86ffb5307744c23e3edb496
#
_entry.id   c7c81835b86ffb5307744c23e3edb496
#
_cell.length_a   1.000
_cell.length_b   1.000
_cell.length_c   1.000
_cell.angle_alpha   90.00
_cell.angle_beta   90.00
_cell.angle_gamma   90.00
#
_symmetry.space_group_name_H-M   'P 1'
#
loop_
_entity.id
_entity.type
_entity.pdbx_description
1 polymer ?
#
loop_
_entity_poly.entity_id
_entity_poly.type
_entity_poly.pdbx_seq_one_letter_code
_entity_poly.pdbx_strand_id
1 'polypeptide(L)'
;MAHSAFAPARRRWNRLPPFAQHLLKSLLIGAIAAVVLHVARPYVPGLAGAETTATDWAIRFWQDRFNTARTTDERFVFFDIDERTYRAWGEPLFVPRDKLLELIRFAAEAPARLLVVDVELAKHVPLTPRPAAMSSSPTDGSISMEPDRALADYLRRYSERSGAGMSSPTSLPHMVFARTIGPRAQSDDGPPAPQGDGTLREERPSEFLEAVVASSPLLHWASPLSDRDDDGLVRNWRLFEPTCLGRAPHAIPSMALLSWAVLRTPLMSRGTFTPASFQDELERRFAPPAATCVDARGSMPPSNAFPTPWVLYDGVLGKRLILSAKPSDLEQRIFYKFQMTTTLADSFLRVPALLITERTDQPLSPDLVAGKTVVIGSSYEAGKDLHETPIGEMPGAMVVINQMNALMEFGQFQEVSRVIRWTGLLLLIVVFSLSFSFFTKTWGAQISTLIINAVLLPVSLWLFQYGWWLDLVFPLFVLQAYQKFIDIDVTPPPVIRRHRHANEGT
;
A
#
# COMPACT_ATOMS: atom_id res chain seq x y z
N MET A 1 -27.53 30.43 41.06
CA MET A 1 -28.34 30.87 39.90
C MET A 1 -28.45 29.87 38.75
N ALA A 2 -27.85 28.67 38.81
CA ALA A 2 -27.90 27.68 37.71
C ALA A 2 -29.16 26.78 37.66
N HIS A 3 -30.05 26.85 38.66
CA HIS A 3 -31.21 25.94 38.78
C HIS A 3 -32.47 26.36 37.98
N SER A 4 -32.55 27.60 37.45
CA SER A 4 -33.75 28.06 36.74
C SER A 4 -33.75 27.77 35.24
N ALA A 5 -32.61 27.57 34.63
CA ALA A 5 -32.49 27.37 33.16
C ALA A 5 -33.02 26.01 32.65
N PHE A 6 -33.01 24.97 33.47
CA PHE A 6 -33.43 23.62 33.07
C PHE A 6 -34.92 23.31 33.37
N ALA A 7 -35.64 24.16 34.08
CA ALA A 7 -37.04 23.95 34.44
C ALA A 7 -37.99 23.83 33.21
N PRO A 8 -37.88 24.66 32.16
CA PRO A 8 -38.75 24.55 30.99
C PRO A 8 -38.46 23.30 30.16
N ALA A 9 -37.17 22.86 30.06
CA ALA A 9 -36.80 21.65 29.34
C ALA A 9 -37.37 20.40 30.02
N ARG A 10 -37.34 20.33 31.35
CA ARG A 10 -37.89 19.23 32.15
C ARG A 10 -39.43 19.13 31.99
N ARG A 11 -40.14 20.27 31.93
CA ARG A 11 -41.60 20.24 31.69
C ARG A 11 -41.95 19.74 30.29
N ARG A 12 -41.17 20.08 29.28
CA ARG A 12 -41.34 19.56 27.91
C ARG A 12 -41.02 18.07 27.86
N TRP A 13 -39.94 17.63 28.50
CA TRP A 13 -39.56 16.20 28.54
C TRP A 13 -40.65 15.33 29.14
N ASN A 14 -41.23 15.73 30.30
CA ASN A 14 -42.29 14.95 30.95
C ASN A 14 -43.63 14.92 30.21
N ARG A 15 -43.80 15.74 29.17
CA ARG A 15 -45.00 15.72 28.28
C ARG A 15 -44.85 14.77 27.11
N LEU A 16 -43.64 14.27 26.86
CA LEU A 16 -43.41 13.32 25.76
C LEU A 16 -43.93 11.95 26.17
N PRO A 17 -44.51 11.18 25.19
CA PRO A 17 -44.86 9.79 25.44
C PRO A 17 -43.60 8.97 25.80
N PRO A 18 -43.74 7.89 26.60
CA PRO A 18 -42.60 7.09 27.08
C PRO A 18 -41.70 6.63 25.92
N PHE A 19 -42.25 6.19 24.81
CA PHE A 19 -41.53 5.82 23.62
C PHE A 19 -40.59 6.96 23.11
N ALA A 20 -41.13 8.18 22.99
CA ALA A 20 -40.35 9.31 22.51
C ALA A 20 -39.20 9.70 23.50
N GLN A 21 -39.45 9.54 24.82
CA GLN A 21 -38.39 9.75 25.83
C GLN A 21 -37.27 8.70 25.67
N HIS A 22 -37.61 7.42 25.51
CA HIS A 22 -36.65 6.36 25.27
C HIS A 22 -35.87 6.55 23.96
N LEU A 23 -36.55 6.90 22.89
CA LEU A 23 -35.95 7.15 21.59
C LEU A 23 -34.95 8.32 21.65
N LEU A 24 -35.36 9.46 22.22
CA LEU A 24 -34.48 10.64 22.35
C LEU A 24 -33.28 10.35 23.25
N LYS A 25 -33.48 9.62 24.35
CA LYS A 25 -32.38 9.19 25.24
C LYS A 25 -31.39 8.29 24.47
N SER A 26 -31.90 7.30 23.75
CA SER A 26 -31.08 6.40 22.95
C SER A 26 -30.31 7.17 21.85
N LEU A 27 -30.96 8.06 21.11
CA LEU A 27 -30.30 8.89 20.11
C LEU A 27 -29.17 9.72 20.71
N LEU A 28 -29.42 10.31 21.90
CA LEU A 28 -28.39 11.09 22.61
C LEU A 28 -27.21 10.21 23.01
N ILE A 29 -27.44 9.02 23.57
CA ILE A 29 -26.38 8.06 23.93
C ILE A 29 -25.56 7.70 22.71
N GLY A 30 -26.22 7.36 21.59
CA GLY A 30 -25.54 7.01 20.34
C GLY A 30 -24.71 8.17 19.79
N ALA A 31 -25.27 9.39 19.79
CA ALA A 31 -24.54 10.57 19.34
C ALA A 31 -23.30 10.87 20.22
N ILE A 32 -23.46 10.80 21.54
CA ILE A 32 -22.33 11.01 22.48
C ILE A 32 -21.28 9.91 22.27
N ALA A 33 -21.69 8.65 22.17
CA ALA A 33 -20.77 7.54 21.93
C ALA A 33 -20.00 7.73 20.62
N ALA A 34 -20.68 8.17 19.56
CA ALA A 34 -20.06 8.45 18.27
C ALA A 34 -19.02 9.57 18.35
N VAL A 35 -19.34 10.66 19.01
CA VAL A 35 -18.41 11.78 19.19
C VAL A 35 -17.21 11.38 20.05
N VAL A 36 -17.48 10.71 21.19
CA VAL A 36 -16.40 10.23 22.08
C VAL A 36 -15.45 9.30 21.35
N LEU A 37 -15.97 8.34 20.59
CA LEU A 37 -15.14 7.42 19.82
C LEU A 37 -14.35 8.14 18.73
N HIS A 38 -14.98 9.08 18.02
CA HIS A 38 -14.29 9.85 16.98
C HIS A 38 -13.12 10.66 17.56
N VAL A 39 -13.33 11.28 18.73
CA VAL A 39 -12.28 12.05 19.42
C VAL A 39 -11.23 11.14 20.06
N ALA A 40 -11.64 9.99 20.61
CA ALA A 40 -10.75 9.06 21.30
C ALA A 40 -9.89 8.23 20.32
N ARG A 41 -10.33 8.04 19.08
CA ARG A 41 -9.65 7.19 18.07
C ARG A 41 -8.14 7.43 17.97
N PRO A 42 -7.63 8.66 17.82
CA PRO A 42 -6.20 8.92 17.73
C PRO A 42 -5.43 8.70 19.06
N TYR A 43 -6.13 8.64 20.20
CA TYR A 43 -5.51 8.52 21.52
C TYR A 43 -5.61 7.11 22.12
N VAL A 44 -6.39 6.22 21.51
CA VAL A 44 -6.58 4.85 22.00
C VAL A 44 -6.01 3.85 20.99
N PRO A 45 -4.76 3.38 21.18
CA PRO A 45 -4.07 2.49 20.24
C PRO A 45 -4.87 1.24 19.88
N GLY A 46 -5.62 0.68 20.84
CA GLY A 46 -6.45 -0.51 20.63
C GLY A 46 -7.60 -0.32 19.61
N LEU A 47 -8.08 0.91 19.40
CA LEU A 47 -9.12 1.18 18.39
C LEU A 47 -8.55 1.13 16.96
N ALA A 48 -7.38 1.71 16.75
CA ALA A 48 -6.68 1.64 15.47
C ALA A 48 -6.26 0.20 15.16
N GLY A 49 -5.72 -0.52 16.15
CA GLY A 49 -5.35 -1.93 16.03
C GLY A 49 -6.54 -2.86 15.70
N ALA A 50 -7.72 -2.59 16.27
CA ALA A 50 -8.91 -3.37 15.96
C ALA A 50 -9.38 -3.18 14.50
N GLU A 51 -9.24 -1.98 13.94
CA GLU A 51 -9.57 -1.69 12.55
C GLU A 51 -8.60 -2.38 11.58
N THR A 52 -7.30 -2.32 11.86
CA THR A 52 -6.28 -3.02 11.06
C THR A 52 -6.49 -4.52 11.08
N THR A 53 -6.76 -5.10 12.27
CA THR A 53 -7.05 -6.52 12.43
C THR A 53 -8.32 -6.94 11.70
N ALA A 54 -9.40 -6.14 11.75
CA ALA A 54 -10.63 -6.41 11.01
C ALA A 54 -10.41 -6.40 9.49
N THR A 55 -9.59 -5.48 8.99
CA THR A 55 -9.25 -5.42 7.57
C THR A 55 -8.38 -6.60 7.14
N ASP A 56 -7.39 -7.00 7.95
CA ASP A 56 -6.56 -8.18 7.70
C ASP A 56 -7.41 -9.46 7.66
N TRP A 57 -8.37 -9.58 8.58
CA TRP A 57 -9.34 -10.67 8.56
C TRP A 57 -10.18 -10.66 7.29
N ALA A 58 -10.63 -9.50 6.83
CA ALA A 58 -11.39 -9.38 5.59
C ALA A 58 -10.55 -9.80 4.37
N ILE A 59 -9.27 -9.41 4.30
CA ILE A 59 -8.34 -9.83 3.24
C ILE A 59 -8.21 -11.36 3.24
N ARG A 60 -7.95 -11.98 4.40
CA ARG A 60 -7.85 -13.45 4.52
C ARG A 60 -9.15 -14.15 4.12
N PHE A 61 -10.30 -13.65 4.60
CA PHE A 61 -11.60 -14.20 4.26
C PHE A 61 -11.90 -14.16 2.76
N TRP A 62 -11.48 -13.06 2.08
CA TRP A 62 -11.64 -12.92 0.65
C TRP A 62 -10.78 -13.89 -0.14
N GLN A 63 -9.55 -14.12 0.30
CA GLN A 63 -8.63 -15.05 -0.37
C GLN A 63 -9.18 -16.48 -0.39
N ASP A 64 -9.73 -16.95 0.73
CA ASP A 64 -10.18 -18.33 0.87
C ASP A 64 -11.46 -18.62 0.07
N ARG A 65 -12.29 -17.61 -0.18
CA ARG A 65 -13.66 -17.84 -0.69
C ARG A 65 -13.98 -17.20 -2.05
N PHE A 66 -13.27 -16.17 -2.44
CA PHE A 66 -13.66 -15.33 -3.58
C PHE A 66 -12.54 -15.08 -4.60
N ASN A 67 -11.49 -15.87 -4.55
CA ASN A 67 -10.35 -15.76 -5.47
C ASN A 67 -10.72 -15.97 -6.96
N THR A 68 -11.98 -16.29 -7.23
CA THR A 68 -12.51 -16.60 -8.57
C THR A 68 -13.29 -15.46 -9.24
N ALA A 69 -13.60 -14.36 -8.55
CA ALA A 69 -14.67 -13.48 -9.01
C ALA A 69 -14.25 -12.31 -9.91
N ARG A 70 -12.97 -11.94 -9.97
CA ARG A 70 -12.47 -10.91 -10.90
C ARG A 70 -11.10 -11.30 -11.43
N THR A 71 -11.06 -11.71 -12.68
CA THR A 71 -9.84 -11.72 -13.46
C THR A 71 -9.48 -10.27 -13.77
N THR A 72 -8.37 -9.79 -13.22
CA THR A 72 -7.73 -8.60 -13.76
C THR A 72 -7.36 -8.89 -15.21
N ASP A 73 -7.49 -7.89 -16.09
CA ASP A 73 -6.92 -7.98 -17.45
C ASP A 73 -5.38 -8.14 -17.42
N GLU A 74 -4.78 -7.86 -16.25
CA GLU A 74 -3.34 -7.99 -16.05
C GLU A 74 -2.99 -9.41 -15.59
N ARG A 75 -2.04 -9.99 -16.31
CA ARG A 75 -1.48 -11.31 -16.01
C ARG A 75 -0.03 -11.15 -15.61
N PHE A 76 0.31 -11.71 -14.46
CA PHE A 76 1.65 -11.61 -13.89
C PHE A 76 2.41 -12.92 -14.06
N VAL A 77 3.69 -12.81 -14.44
CA VAL A 77 4.63 -13.92 -14.43
C VAL A 77 5.78 -13.54 -13.50
N PHE A 78 6.00 -14.34 -12.48
CA PHE A 78 7.08 -14.13 -11.52
C PHE A 78 8.24 -15.08 -11.86
N PHE A 79 9.36 -14.53 -12.32
CA PHE A 79 10.62 -15.25 -12.45
C PHE A 79 11.30 -15.24 -11.09
N ASP A 80 11.14 -16.35 -10.40
CA ASP A 80 11.52 -16.50 -9.03
C ASP A 80 12.94 -17.09 -8.89
N ILE A 81 13.84 -16.27 -8.35
CA ILE A 81 15.15 -16.73 -7.90
C ILE A 81 14.94 -17.40 -6.54
N ASP A 82 14.44 -18.64 -6.60
CA ASP A 82 14.12 -19.44 -5.43
C ASP A 82 15.36 -20.07 -4.79
N GLU A 83 15.18 -20.76 -3.67
CA GLU A 83 16.25 -21.42 -2.91
C GLU A 83 17.02 -22.44 -3.77
N ARG A 84 16.34 -23.16 -4.67
CA ARG A 84 16.97 -24.12 -5.59
C ARG A 84 17.84 -23.40 -6.61
N THR A 85 17.32 -22.32 -7.18
CA THR A 85 18.06 -21.46 -8.12
C THR A 85 19.29 -20.87 -7.47
N TYR A 86 19.13 -20.31 -6.26
CA TYR A 86 20.21 -19.72 -5.49
C TYR A 86 21.37 -20.70 -5.24
N ARG A 87 21.04 -21.92 -4.80
CA ARG A 87 22.05 -22.99 -4.61
C ARG A 87 22.70 -23.44 -5.92
N ALA A 88 21.91 -23.59 -6.98
CA ALA A 88 22.43 -23.96 -8.28
C ALA A 88 23.42 -22.94 -8.87
N TRP A 89 23.20 -21.64 -8.55
CA TRP A 89 24.14 -20.58 -8.94
C TRP A 89 25.36 -20.42 -8.01
N GLY A 90 25.50 -21.29 -6.98
CA GLY A 90 26.65 -21.30 -6.07
C GLY A 90 26.53 -20.33 -4.91
N GLU A 91 25.32 -20.05 -4.48
CA GLU A 91 25.00 -19.20 -3.32
C GLU A 91 25.65 -17.79 -3.39
N PRO A 92 25.46 -17.05 -4.47
CA PRO A 92 26.14 -15.77 -4.69
C PRO A 92 25.62 -14.69 -3.73
N LEU A 93 26.50 -13.80 -3.28
CA LEU A 93 26.14 -12.67 -2.42
C LEU A 93 25.16 -11.70 -3.10
N PHE A 94 25.28 -11.51 -4.41
CA PHE A 94 24.38 -10.74 -5.26
C PHE A 94 23.93 -11.60 -6.44
N VAL A 95 22.77 -11.30 -6.99
CA VAL A 95 22.26 -11.95 -8.18
C VAL A 95 23.31 -11.81 -9.31
N PRO A 96 23.83 -12.91 -9.89
CA PRO A 96 24.80 -12.89 -10.97
C PRO A 96 24.26 -12.13 -12.17
N ARG A 97 25.00 -11.17 -12.71
CA ARG A 97 24.55 -10.27 -13.77
C ARG A 97 24.39 -10.98 -15.12
N ASP A 98 25.16 -12.01 -15.38
CA ASP A 98 24.98 -12.90 -16.53
C ASP A 98 23.64 -13.64 -16.46
N LYS A 99 23.28 -14.19 -15.30
CA LYS A 99 22.00 -14.85 -15.08
C LYS A 99 20.82 -13.88 -15.14
N LEU A 100 20.96 -12.73 -14.55
CA LEU A 100 19.96 -11.66 -14.65
C LEU A 100 19.77 -11.24 -16.12
N LEU A 101 20.85 -11.12 -16.90
CA LEU A 101 20.77 -10.80 -18.31
C LEU A 101 20.04 -11.89 -19.11
N GLU A 102 20.24 -13.18 -18.80
CA GLU A 102 19.50 -14.28 -19.41
C GLU A 102 17.98 -14.15 -19.15
N LEU A 103 17.58 -13.86 -17.92
CA LEU A 103 16.18 -13.64 -17.53
C LEU A 103 15.56 -12.45 -18.27
N ILE A 104 16.28 -11.31 -18.29
CA ILE A 104 15.83 -10.09 -18.97
C ILE A 104 15.68 -10.36 -20.48
N ARG A 105 16.65 -11.03 -21.11
CA ARG A 105 16.58 -11.36 -22.53
C ARG A 105 15.38 -12.23 -22.85
N PHE A 106 15.15 -13.29 -22.09
CA PHE A 106 14.01 -14.17 -22.30
C PHE A 106 12.69 -13.39 -22.24
N ALA A 107 12.51 -12.51 -21.25
CA ALA A 107 11.31 -11.70 -21.12
C ALA A 107 11.17 -10.61 -22.19
N ALA A 108 12.30 -10.01 -22.64
CA ALA A 108 12.30 -8.93 -23.63
C ALA A 108 12.16 -9.45 -25.09
N GLU A 109 12.66 -10.65 -25.40
CA GLU A 109 12.55 -11.27 -26.72
C GLU A 109 11.17 -11.89 -26.95
N ALA A 110 10.53 -12.40 -25.91
CA ALA A 110 9.12 -12.68 -25.93
C ALA A 110 8.36 -11.35 -25.76
N PRO A 111 7.26 -11.09 -26.47
CA PRO A 111 6.57 -9.81 -26.41
C PRO A 111 5.83 -9.63 -25.07
N ALA A 112 6.59 -9.56 -23.95
CA ALA A 112 6.09 -9.19 -22.66
C ALA A 112 5.50 -7.77 -22.72
N ARG A 113 4.51 -7.46 -21.89
CA ARG A 113 3.88 -6.14 -21.86
C ARG A 113 4.71 -5.13 -21.04
N LEU A 114 5.29 -5.61 -19.96
CA LEU A 114 6.14 -4.84 -19.03
C LEU A 114 7.11 -5.81 -18.36
N LEU A 115 8.34 -5.36 -18.10
CA LEU A 115 9.33 -6.06 -17.30
C LEU A 115 9.66 -5.25 -16.05
N VAL A 116 9.52 -5.86 -14.88
CA VAL A 116 9.87 -5.29 -13.58
C VAL A 116 11.01 -6.11 -13.00
N VAL A 117 12.11 -5.45 -12.60
CA VAL A 117 13.31 -6.09 -12.08
C VAL A 117 13.52 -5.63 -10.64
N ASP A 118 13.12 -6.47 -9.70
CA ASP A 118 13.25 -6.24 -8.27
C ASP A 118 14.50 -6.95 -7.75
N VAL A 119 15.65 -6.40 -8.13
CA VAL A 119 16.99 -6.89 -7.78
C VAL A 119 17.88 -5.71 -7.46
N GLU A 120 18.75 -5.85 -6.46
CA GLU A 120 19.75 -4.84 -6.09
C GLU A 120 20.75 -4.59 -7.25
N LEU A 121 20.77 -3.35 -7.75
CA LEU A 121 21.59 -2.93 -8.90
C LEU A 121 22.48 -1.70 -8.60
N ALA A 122 22.58 -1.26 -7.35
CA ALA A 122 23.37 -0.09 -7.02
C ALA A 122 24.88 -0.33 -7.17
N LYS A 123 25.35 -1.51 -6.81
CA LYS A 123 26.79 -1.82 -6.77
C LYS A 123 27.19 -2.83 -7.86
N HIS A 124 28.45 -2.78 -8.24
CA HIS A 124 29.08 -3.83 -9.01
C HIS A 124 29.07 -5.17 -8.25
N VAL A 125 28.86 -6.26 -8.96
CA VAL A 125 29.02 -7.59 -8.36
C VAL A 125 30.52 -7.89 -8.23
N PRO A 126 31.04 -8.11 -7.02
CA PRO A 126 32.42 -8.54 -6.86
C PRO A 126 32.58 -9.91 -7.52
N LEU A 127 33.58 -10.04 -8.37
CA LEU A 127 33.91 -11.36 -8.93
C LEU A 127 34.33 -12.26 -7.78
N THR A 128 33.70 -13.44 -7.69
CA THR A 128 34.25 -14.54 -6.93
C THR A 128 35.64 -14.83 -7.45
N PRO A 129 36.69 -14.88 -6.60
CA PRO A 129 38.00 -15.32 -7.06
C PRO A 129 37.83 -16.70 -7.71
N ARG A 130 38.08 -16.80 -9.00
CA ARG A 130 38.13 -18.12 -9.68
C ARG A 130 39.21 -18.92 -8.92
N PRO A 131 38.93 -20.17 -8.48
CA PRO A 131 39.92 -20.97 -7.81
C PRO A 131 41.21 -20.95 -8.63
N ALA A 132 42.34 -20.64 -8.01
CA ALA A 132 43.63 -20.34 -8.62
C ALA A 132 44.27 -21.53 -9.36
N ALA A 133 43.52 -22.51 -9.83
CA ALA A 133 44.00 -23.73 -10.42
C ALA A 133 44.26 -23.70 -11.95
N MET A 134 43.96 -22.59 -12.64
CA MET A 134 44.21 -22.54 -14.09
C MET A 134 44.45 -21.12 -14.64
N SER A 135 45.46 -20.39 -14.17
CA SER A 135 46.03 -19.32 -14.99
C SER A 135 47.42 -18.97 -14.54
N SER A 136 48.36 -19.47 -15.32
CA SER A 136 49.76 -19.01 -15.34
C SER A 136 49.83 -17.69 -16.12
N SER A 137 49.56 -16.57 -15.47
CA SER A 137 50.08 -15.24 -15.83
C SER A 137 49.60 -14.20 -14.80
N PRO A 138 50.48 -13.59 -14.00
CA PRO A 138 50.12 -12.51 -13.11
C PRO A 138 50.34 -11.17 -13.82
N THR A 139 49.46 -10.76 -14.64
CA THR A 139 49.46 -9.40 -15.18
C THR A 139 48.04 -8.92 -15.33
N ASP A 140 47.79 -7.91 -14.59
CA ASP A 140 46.63 -7.04 -14.60
C ASP A 140 45.56 -7.38 -13.54
N GLY A 141 45.61 -6.64 -12.41
CA GLY A 141 44.59 -6.62 -11.38
C GLY A 141 43.31 -5.87 -11.80
N SER A 142 42.95 -5.98 -13.07
CA SER A 142 41.65 -5.50 -13.54
C SER A 142 40.57 -6.46 -13.01
N ILE A 143 39.86 -6.03 -12.00
CA ILE A 143 38.58 -6.64 -11.60
C ILE A 143 37.75 -6.75 -12.88
N SER A 144 37.51 -7.98 -13.37
CA SER A 144 36.71 -8.17 -14.59
C SER A 144 35.28 -7.74 -14.33
N MET A 145 34.93 -6.52 -14.68
CA MET A 145 33.56 -5.97 -14.69
C MET A 145 32.74 -6.50 -15.90
N GLU A 146 33.13 -7.62 -16.47
CA GLU A 146 32.58 -8.14 -17.71
C GLU A 146 31.06 -8.41 -17.66
N PRO A 147 30.49 -9.01 -16.58
CA PRO A 147 29.06 -9.26 -16.51
C PRO A 147 28.23 -8.00 -16.34
N ASP A 148 28.67 -7.03 -15.51
CA ASP A 148 28.00 -5.73 -15.34
C ASP A 148 28.00 -4.94 -16.66
N ARG A 149 29.16 -4.93 -17.36
CA ARG A 149 29.31 -4.29 -18.67
C ARG A 149 28.43 -4.96 -19.70
N ALA A 150 28.36 -6.30 -19.74
CA ALA A 150 27.51 -7.03 -20.66
C ALA A 150 26.03 -6.71 -20.50
N LEU A 151 25.57 -6.59 -19.25
CA LEU A 151 24.21 -6.15 -18.93
C LEU A 151 23.97 -4.70 -19.39
N ALA A 152 24.86 -3.79 -19.06
CA ALA A 152 24.76 -2.37 -19.45
C ALA A 152 24.76 -2.21 -20.97
N ASP A 153 25.62 -2.92 -21.70
CA ASP A 153 25.71 -2.88 -23.17
C ASP A 153 24.47 -3.50 -23.84
N TYR A 154 23.89 -4.54 -23.24
CA TYR A 154 22.62 -5.08 -23.74
C TYR A 154 21.50 -4.04 -23.59
N LEU A 155 21.35 -3.44 -22.40
CA LEU A 155 20.30 -2.45 -22.13
C LEU A 155 20.46 -1.17 -22.99
N ARG A 156 21.69 -0.75 -23.26
CA ARG A 156 21.96 0.36 -24.19
C ARG A 156 21.48 0.04 -25.60
N ARG A 157 21.89 -1.13 -26.14
CA ARG A 157 21.43 -1.57 -27.46
C ARG A 157 19.93 -1.81 -27.53
N TYR A 158 19.33 -2.26 -26.44
CA TYR A 158 17.88 -2.42 -26.33
C TYR A 158 17.15 -1.07 -26.52
N SER A 159 17.65 -0.03 -25.87
CA SER A 159 17.13 1.32 -26.01
C SER A 159 17.30 1.90 -27.42
N GLU A 160 18.46 1.67 -28.06
CA GLU A 160 18.76 2.12 -29.43
C GLU A 160 17.83 1.48 -30.48
N ARG A 161 17.40 0.23 -30.31
CA ARG A 161 16.41 -0.43 -31.18
C ARG A 161 15.08 0.28 -31.21
N SER A 162 14.68 0.95 -30.12
CA SER A 162 13.44 1.73 -30.07
C SER A 162 13.50 2.98 -30.97
N GLY A 163 14.68 3.58 -31.13
CA GLY A 163 14.88 4.79 -31.94
C GLY A 163 15.04 4.53 -33.46
N ALA A 164 15.29 3.30 -33.87
CA ALA A 164 15.70 2.97 -35.25
C ALA A 164 14.54 2.76 -36.25
N GLY A 165 13.36 3.32 -36.02
CA GLY A 165 12.30 3.41 -37.03
C GLY A 165 11.79 2.08 -37.58
N MET A 166 11.80 1.02 -36.78
CA MET A 166 11.22 -0.28 -37.18
C MET A 166 9.70 -0.13 -37.32
N SER A 167 9.23 -0.19 -38.54
CA SER A 167 7.82 -0.16 -38.97
C SER A 167 7.02 -1.43 -38.56
N SER A 168 7.37 -2.06 -37.44
CA SER A 168 6.65 -3.22 -36.90
C SER A 168 5.83 -2.82 -35.66
N PRO A 169 4.56 -3.25 -35.54
CA PRO A 169 3.65 -2.81 -34.50
C PRO A 169 3.94 -3.37 -33.08
N THR A 170 5.01 -4.15 -32.89
CA THR A 170 5.41 -4.64 -31.57
C THR A 170 6.36 -3.63 -30.92
N SER A 171 5.79 -2.73 -30.12
CA SER A 171 6.59 -1.87 -29.24
C SER A 171 7.35 -2.73 -28.22
N LEU A 172 8.66 -2.50 -28.09
CA LEU A 172 9.48 -3.15 -27.06
C LEU A 172 8.90 -2.87 -25.67
N PRO A 173 8.90 -3.86 -24.75
CA PRO A 173 8.41 -3.65 -23.42
C PRO A 173 9.24 -2.62 -22.64
N HIS A 174 8.60 -1.78 -21.85
CA HIS A 174 9.29 -0.96 -20.88
C HIS A 174 9.90 -1.84 -19.78
N MET A 175 11.00 -1.40 -19.20
CA MET A 175 11.65 -2.05 -18.07
C MET A 175 11.72 -1.12 -16.86
N VAL A 176 11.26 -1.60 -15.73
CA VAL A 176 11.26 -0.89 -14.44
C VAL A 176 12.24 -1.58 -13.51
N PHE A 177 13.25 -0.87 -13.04
CA PHE A 177 14.30 -1.38 -12.16
C PHE A 177 14.12 -0.86 -10.75
N ALA A 178 14.39 -1.72 -9.75
CA ALA A 178 14.42 -1.33 -8.36
C ALA A 178 15.55 -0.32 -8.11
N ARG A 179 15.18 0.84 -7.58
CA ARG A 179 16.11 1.82 -7.04
C ARG A 179 16.43 1.48 -5.60
N THR A 180 17.70 1.36 -5.27
CA THR A 180 18.10 1.21 -3.88
C THR A 180 17.90 2.51 -3.15
N ILE A 181 17.11 2.46 -2.08
CA ILE A 181 16.76 3.61 -1.24
C ILE A 181 17.05 3.23 0.21
N GLY A 182 17.75 4.09 0.91
CA GLY A 182 18.14 3.86 2.30
C GLY A 182 17.97 5.09 3.17
N PRO A 183 18.19 4.95 4.47
CA PRO A 183 18.31 6.10 5.34
C PRO A 183 19.47 6.97 4.85
N ARG A 184 19.31 8.27 4.94
CA ARG A 184 20.36 9.21 4.61
C ARG A 184 21.57 8.98 5.55
N ALA A 185 22.75 8.83 4.98
CA ALA A 185 23.96 8.67 5.78
C ALA A 185 24.15 9.89 6.68
N GLN A 186 24.14 9.66 7.98
CA GLN A 186 24.56 10.68 8.94
C GLN A 186 26.10 10.75 8.91
N SER A 187 26.66 11.95 9.12
CA SER A 187 28.07 12.08 9.45
C SER A 187 28.39 11.18 10.64
N ASP A 188 29.53 10.47 10.61
CA ASP A 188 29.93 9.41 11.55
C ASP A 188 29.88 9.80 13.05
N ASP A 189 29.69 11.07 13.39
CA ASP A 189 29.72 11.61 14.75
C ASP A 189 28.32 11.90 15.37
N GLY A 190 27.21 11.54 14.72
CA GLY A 190 25.85 11.82 15.21
C GLY A 190 25.15 10.61 15.80
N PRO A 191 24.25 10.79 16.82
CA PRO A 191 23.42 9.71 17.29
C PRO A 191 22.52 9.20 16.12
N PRO A 192 22.22 7.88 16.05
CA PRO A 192 21.39 7.33 15.00
C PRO A 192 20.05 8.10 14.94
N ALA A 193 19.65 8.49 13.73
CA ALA A 193 18.35 9.14 13.54
C ALA A 193 17.26 8.21 14.03
N PRO A 194 16.24 8.73 14.73
CA PRO A 194 15.07 7.95 15.04
C PRO A 194 14.50 7.41 13.72
N GLN A 195 14.37 6.11 13.61
CA GLN A 195 13.68 5.44 12.52
C GLN A 195 12.18 5.75 12.68
N GLY A 196 11.78 6.93 12.24
CA GLY A 196 10.41 7.42 12.32
C GLY A 196 9.95 7.92 10.98
N ASP A 197 8.66 7.94 10.80
CA ASP A 197 7.87 8.27 9.60
C ASP A 197 8.15 9.66 8.99
N GLY A 198 9.13 10.41 9.50
CA GLY A 198 9.46 11.77 9.08
C GLY A 198 10.88 11.96 8.53
N THR A 199 11.66 10.91 8.33
CA THR A 199 13.02 11.06 7.79
C THR A 199 13.03 10.96 6.27
N LEU A 200 13.64 11.95 5.62
CA LEU A 200 13.85 11.94 4.18
C LEU A 200 14.83 10.82 3.83
N ARG A 201 14.51 10.03 2.83
CA ARG A 201 15.31 8.90 2.35
C ARG A 201 16.29 9.38 1.26
N GLU A 202 17.37 8.65 1.07
CA GLU A 202 18.39 8.91 0.05
C GLU A 202 18.42 7.77 -0.96
N GLU A 203 18.42 8.15 -2.24
CA GLU A 203 18.62 7.21 -3.34
C GLU A 203 20.11 6.92 -3.52
N ARG A 204 20.41 5.66 -3.79
CA ARG A 204 21.76 5.22 -4.17
C ARG A 204 21.77 4.97 -5.68
N PRO A 205 22.49 5.81 -6.45
CA PRO A 205 22.63 5.61 -7.89
C PRO A 205 23.36 4.30 -8.19
N SER A 206 23.06 3.71 -9.34
CA SER A 206 23.77 2.55 -9.83
C SER A 206 25.15 2.94 -10.35
N GLU A 207 26.18 2.23 -9.96
CA GLU A 207 27.54 2.48 -10.41
C GLU A 207 27.75 2.23 -11.91
N PHE A 208 26.88 1.43 -12.56
CA PHE A 208 27.06 1.00 -13.94
C PHE A 208 25.84 1.18 -14.86
N LEU A 209 24.62 1.40 -14.32
CA LEU A 209 23.41 1.55 -15.12
C LEU A 209 22.84 2.97 -15.16
N GLU A 210 23.31 3.89 -14.32
CA GLU A 210 22.71 5.20 -14.18
C GLU A 210 22.58 5.95 -15.52
N ALA A 211 23.71 6.03 -16.25
CA ALA A 211 23.74 6.72 -17.55
C ALA A 211 22.92 5.97 -18.63
N VAL A 212 22.84 4.65 -18.56
CA VAL A 212 22.07 3.83 -19.51
C VAL A 212 20.59 4.06 -19.33
N VAL A 213 20.11 4.03 -18.10
CA VAL A 213 18.70 4.26 -17.79
C VAL A 213 18.31 5.71 -18.08
N ALA A 214 19.12 6.70 -17.69
CA ALA A 214 18.85 8.11 -17.93
C ALA A 214 18.77 8.48 -19.42
N SER A 215 19.48 7.74 -20.29
CA SER A 215 19.46 7.99 -21.74
C SER A 215 18.33 7.26 -22.49
N SER A 216 17.54 6.43 -21.81
CA SER A 216 16.57 5.56 -22.44
C SER A 216 15.13 5.96 -22.16
N PRO A 217 14.25 6.02 -23.18
CA PRO A 217 12.82 6.23 -22.97
C PRO A 217 12.08 4.96 -22.48
N LEU A 218 12.72 3.78 -22.50
CA LEU A 218 12.13 2.51 -22.16
C LEU A 218 12.58 1.96 -20.79
N LEU A 219 13.66 2.51 -20.22
CA LEU A 219 14.23 2.05 -18.98
C LEU A 219 13.95 3.06 -17.87
N HIS A 220 13.52 2.60 -16.72
CA HIS A 220 13.06 3.48 -15.65
C HIS A 220 13.48 2.98 -14.28
N TRP A 221 13.79 3.91 -13.36
CA TRP A 221 13.97 3.61 -11.95
C TRP A 221 12.66 3.77 -11.19
N ALA A 222 12.40 2.91 -10.22
CA ALA A 222 11.26 3.01 -9.32
C ALA A 222 11.57 2.49 -7.92
N SER A 223 10.83 2.95 -6.93
CA SER A 223 10.96 2.51 -5.54
C SER A 223 10.27 1.16 -5.31
N PRO A 224 10.96 0.14 -4.79
CA PRO A 224 10.35 -1.13 -4.38
C PRO A 224 9.82 -1.08 -2.95
N LEU A 225 9.95 0.05 -2.23
CA LEU A 225 9.74 0.13 -0.80
C LEU A 225 8.29 -0.14 -0.40
N SER A 226 8.16 -0.82 0.73
CA SER A 226 6.92 -1.03 1.47
C SER A 226 7.13 -0.60 2.92
N ASP A 227 6.09 -0.05 3.52
CA ASP A 227 6.16 0.37 4.92
C ASP A 227 5.74 -0.80 5.84
N ARG A 228 6.49 -1.01 6.91
CA ARG A 228 6.16 -1.95 7.97
C ARG A 228 5.43 -1.22 9.08
N ASP A 229 4.29 -1.76 9.49
CA ASP A 229 3.57 -1.27 10.65
C ASP A 229 4.32 -1.60 11.96
N ASP A 230 3.88 -1.03 13.08
CA ASP A 230 4.50 -1.24 14.41
C ASP A 230 4.55 -2.71 14.86
N ASP A 231 3.66 -3.56 14.33
CA ASP A 231 3.64 -5.00 14.57
C ASP A 231 4.52 -5.81 13.60
N GLY A 232 5.27 -5.14 12.73
CA GLY A 232 6.19 -5.73 11.76
C GLY A 232 5.53 -6.19 10.46
N LEU A 233 4.20 -6.13 10.33
CA LEU A 233 3.50 -6.54 9.12
C LEU A 233 3.56 -5.47 8.03
N VAL A 234 3.78 -5.88 6.80
CA VAL A 234 3.67 -5.01 5.62
C VAL A 234 2.22 -4.96 5.16
N ARG A 235 1.58 -3.82 5.38
CA ARG A 235 0.19 -3.56 4.97
C ARG A 235 0.06 -2.41 4.00
N ASN A 236 0.99 -1.48 4.07
CA ASN A 236 0.93 -0.22 3.36
C ASN A 236 2.16 -0.02 2.48
N TRP A 237 2.02 0.81 1.48
CA TRP A 237 3.07 1.25 0.57
C TRP A 237 2.77 2.67 0.12
N ARG A 238 3.75 3.35 -0.44
CA ARG A 238 3.56 4.72 -0.93
C ARG A 238 3.51 4.76 -2.44
N LEU A 239 2.67 5.62 -2.98
CA LEU A 239 2.59 5.83 -4.43
C LEU A 239 3.90 6.35 -5.00
N PHE A 240 4.58 7.22 -4.27
CA PHE A 240 5.90 7.76 -4.60
C PHE A 240 6.67 8.12 -3.33
N GLU A 241 7.99 8.24 -3.46
CA GLU A 241 8.84 8.68 -2.36
C GLU A 241 9.49 10.01 -2.72
N PRO A 242 9.28 11.08 -1.94
CA PRO A 242 10.16 12.24 -1.95
C PRO A 242 11.51 11.84 -1.37
N THR A 243 12.58 12.04 -2.14
CA THR A 243 13.93 11.55 -1.80
C THR A 243 14.98 12.60 -2.14
N CYS A 244 16.22 12.29 -1.80
CA CYS A 244 17.37 13.02 -2.30
C CYS A 244 18.26 12.08 -3.12
N LEU A 245 18.68 12.52 -4.29
CA LEU A 245 19.72 11.89 -5.08
C LEU A 245 21.03 12.69 -4.83
N GLY A 246 21.80 12.28 -3.84
CA GLY A 246 22.89 13.09 -3.29
C GLY A 246 22.36 14.40 -2.69
N ARG A 247 22.68 15.54 -3.30
CA ARG A 247 22.17 16.87 -2.89
C ARG A 247 21.00 17.37 -3.71
N ALA A 248 20.62 16.67 -4.77
CA ALA A 248 19.50 17.05 -5.61
C ALA A 248 18.20 16.52 -5.03
N PRO A 249 17.16 17.37 -4.95
CA PRO A 249 15.82 16.92 -4.58
C PRO A 249 15.25 16.05 -5.70
N HIS A 250 14.59 14.96 -5.35
CA HIS A 250 14.01 14.02 -6.28
C HIS A 250 12.67 13.48 -5.76
N ALA A 251 11.82 12.99 -6.65
CA ALA A 251 10.62 12.26 -6.29
C ALA A 251 10.53 11.01 -7.17
N ILE A 252 10.69 9.85 -6.58
CA ILE A 252 10.70 8.59 -7.30
C ILE A 252 9.33 7.88 -7.19
N PRO A 253 8.70 7.44 -8.29
CA PRO A 253 7.49 6.66 -8.24
C PRO A 253 7.77 5.27 -7.65
N SER A 254 6.77 4.68 -6.99
CA SER A 254 6.84 3.25 -6.66
C SER A 254 6.78 2.39 -7.92
N MET A 255 7.26 1.15 -7.83
CA MET A 255 7.16 0.19 -8.93
C MET A 255 5.71 0.01 -9.39
N ALA A 256 4.76 -0.03 -8.47
CA ALA A 256 3.35 -0.18 -8.80
C ALA A 256 2.78 1.05 -9.53
N LEU A 257 3.10 2.27 -9.05
CA LEU A 257 2.63 3.49 -9.70
C LEU A 257 3.22 3.66 -11.10
N LEU A 258 4.51 3.41 -11.26
CA LEU A 258 5.16 3.53 -12.55
C LEU A 258 4.66 2.46 -13.53
N SER A 259 4.50 1.23 -13.09
CA SER A 259 3.90 0.15 -13.89
C SER A 259 2.48 0.50 -14.34
N TRP A 260 1.67 1.07 -13.42
CA TRP A 260 0.35 1.58 -13.76
C TRP A 260 0.43 2.69 -14.82
N ALA A 261 1.34 3.66 -14.67
CA ALA A 261 1.53 4.72 -15.66
C ALA A 261 1.92 4.17 -17.03
N VAL A 262 2.86 3.21 -17.10
CA VAL A 262 3.27 2.55 -18.34
C VAL A 262 2.11 1.81 -19.01
N LEU A 263 1.37 1.02 -18.25
CA LEU A 263 0.33 0.14 -18.78
C LEU A 263 -0.98 0.86 -19.12
N ARG A 264 -1.26 2.00 -18.48
CA ARG A 264 -2.50 2.78 -18.65
C ARG A 264 -2.32 4.05 -19.51
N THR A 265 -1.08 4.51 -19.75
CA THR A 265 -0.80 5.71 -20.54
C THR A 265 -1.44 5.70 -21.92
N PRO A 266 -1.40 4.61 -22.71
CA PRO A 266 -2.04 4.57 -24.03
C PRO A 266 -3.54 4.85 -23.97
N LEU A 267 -4.20 4.58 -22.84
CA LEU A 267 -5.62 4.77 -22.63
C LEU A 267 -5.99 6.13 -22.05
N MET A 268 -5.00 6.84 -21.48
CA MET A 268 -5.19 8.16 -20.85
C MET A 268 -5.00 9.33 -21.82
N SER A 269 -4.23 9.15 -22.87
CA SER A 269 -3.75 10.27 -23.66
C SER A 269 -4.57 10.53 -24.92
N ARG A 270 -5.24 11.67 -24.90
CA ARG A 270 -5.51 12.41 -26.14
C ARG A 270 -4.21 13.12 -26.63
N GLY A 271 -3.07 12.41 -26.56
CA GLY A 271 -1.87 12.81 -27.34
C GLY A 271 -0.67 13.17 -26.52
N THR A 272 0.07 12.93 -25.69
CA THR A 272 1.48 13.34 -25.31
C THR A 272 1.99 12.85 -23.93
N PHE A 273 1.24 12.06 -23.23
CA PHE A 273 1.68 11.58 -21.94
C PHE A 273 2.52 10.30 -22.11
N THR A 274 3.81 10.35 -21.80
CA THR A 274 4.74 9.21 -21.82
C THR A 274 5.18 8.86 -20.40
N PRO A 275 5.69 7.65 -20.14
CA PRO A 275 6.25 7.33 -18.82
C PRO A 275 7.36 8.30 -18.37
N ALA A 276 8.20 8.77 -19.28
CA ALA A 276 9.22 9.77 -18.97
C ALA A 276 8.59 11.11 -18.56
N SER A 277 7.62 11.62 -19.35
CA SER A 277 6.92 12.86 -18.99
C SER A 277 6.13 12.73 -17.68
N PHE A 278 5.68 11.54 -17.34
CA PHE A 278 5.06 11.25 -16.04
C PHE A 278 6.07 11.40 -14.90
N GLN A 279 7.27 10.84 -15.05
CA GLN A 279 8.32 10.95 -14.04
C GLN A 279 8.79 12.40 -13.86
N ASP A 280 9.02 13.12 -14.96
CA ASP A 280 9.40 14.55 -14.93
C ASP A 280 8.33 15.41 -14.23
N GLU A 281 7.04 15.15 -14.48
CA GLU A 281 5.94 15.86 -13.82
C GLU A 281 5.83 15.52 -12.34
N LEU A 282 6.04 14.23 -11.98
CA LEU A 282 6.06 13.79 -10.59
C LEU A 282 7.18 14.48 -9.81
N GLU A 283 8.39 14.49 -10.38
CA GLU A 283 9.55 15.16 -9.80
C GLU A 283 9.33 16.65 -9.62
N ARG A 284 8.87 17.34 -10.66
CA ARG A 284 8.58 18.78 -10.61
C ARG A 284 7.56 19.16 -9.53
N ARG A 285 6.59 18.28 -9.25
CA ARG A 285 5.53 18.52 -8.25
C ARG A 285 5.90 18.11 -6.85
N PHE A 286 6.62 17.02 -6.69
CA PHE A 286 6.76 16.35 -5.41
C PHE A 286 8.20 16.14 -4.95
N ALA A 287 9.19 16.60 -5.69
CA ALA A 287 10.55 16.70 -5.16
C ALA A 287 10.57 17.63 -3.94
N PRO A 288 11.27 17.26 -2.87
CA PRO A 288 11.36 18.10 -1.67
C PRO A 288 12.11 19.40 -1.99
N PRO A 289 11.94 20.47 -1.18
CA PRO A 289 12.72 21.69 -1.36
C PRO A 289 14.23 21.42 -1.32
N ALA A 290 15.02 22.07 -2.17
CA ALA A 290 16.45 21.83 -2.30
C ALA A 290 17.22 21.96 -0.96
N ALA A 291 16.80 22.91 -0.10
CA ALA A 291 17.40 23.08 1.23
C ALA A 291 17.33 21.81 2.09
N THR A 292 16.27 21.00 1.91
CA THR A 292 16.07 19.75 2.67
C THR A 292 17.11 18.69 2.31
N CYS A 293 17.58 18.67 1.06
CA CYS A 293 18.61 17.73 0.60
C CYS A 293 20.04 18.19 0.94
N VAL A 294 20.24 19.44 1.32
CA VAL A 294 21.54 19.96 1.76
C VAL A 294 21.74 19.71 3.26
N ASP A 295 20.67 19.78 4.04
CA ASP A 295 20.72 19.61 5.48
C ASP A 295 20.76 18.12 5.85
N ALA A 296 21.81 17.69 6.59
CA ALA A 296 21.99 16.29 6.99
C ALA A 296 20.85 15.76 7.91
N ARG A 297 20.09 16.66 8.53
CA ARG A 297 18.94 16.34 9.38
C ARG A 297 17.60 16.50 8.67
N GLY A 298 17.58 16.50 7.34
CA GLY A 298 16.39 16.78 6.55
C GLY A 298 15.20 15.92 6.98
N SER A 299 14.30 16.53 7.72
CA SER A 299 12.98 15.97 7.97
C SER A 299 12.11 16.17 6.73
N MET A 300 11.19 15.24 6.52
CA MET A 300 10.19 15.37 5.47
C MET A 300 9.49 16.74 5.60
N PRO A 301 9.45 17.55 4.54
CA PRO A 301 8.75 18.83 4.60
C PRO A 301 7.26 18.59 4.85
N PRO A 302 6.58 19.51 5.56
CA PRO A 302 5.16 19.36 5.83
C PRO A 302 4.36 19.35 4.52
N SER A 303 3.26 18.64 4.50
CA SER A 303 2.45 18.41 3.28
C SER A 303 1.98 19.69 2.57
N ASN A 304 1.90 20.82 3.28
CA ASN A 304 1.58 22.12 2.71
C ASN A 304 2.74 22.79 1.96
N ALA A 305 3.96 22.26 2.06
CA ALA A 305 5.09 22.71 1.26
C ALA A 305 5.04 22.22 -0.20
N PHE A 306 4.18 21.25 -0.49
CA PHE A 306 3.99 20.72 -1.83
C PHE A 306 2.81 21.37 -2.54
N PRO A 307 2.82 21.41 -3.88
CA PRO A 307 1.75 21.99 -4.67
C PRO A 307 0.42 21.23 -4.50
N THR A 308 -0.62 21.76 -5.12
CA THR A 308 -1.94 21.13 -5.15
C THR A 308 -1.90 19.69 -5.66
N PRO A 309 -2.77 18.81 -5.19
CA PRO A 309 -2.84 17.41 -5.63
C PRO A 309 -2.91 17.28 -7.15
N TRP A 310 -2.18 16.33 -7.68
CA TRP A 310 -2.24 15.97 -9.09
C TRP A 310 -3.25 14.86 -9.31
N VAL A 311 -4.30 15.14 -10.05
CA VAL A 311 -5.38 14.18 -10.30
C VAL A 311 -5.21 13.58 -11.69
N LEU A 312 -5.03 12.28 -11.72
CA LEU A 312 -4.99 11.46 -12.92
C LEU A 312 -6.30 10.68 -13.04
N TYR A 313 -6.65 10.31 -14.26
CA TYR A 313 -7.86 9.54 -14.51
C TYR A 313 -7.52 8.19 -15.13
N ASP A 314 -7.91 7.11 -14.48
CA ASP A 314 -7.81 5.76 -15.03
C ASP A 314 -9.04 5.47 -15.90
N GLY A 315 -8.84 5.49 -17.22
CA GLY A 315 -9.92 5.28 -18.17
C GLY A 315 -10.47 3.84 -18.18
N VAL A 316 -9.71 2.87 -17.66
CA VAL A 316 -10.14 1.46 -17.56
C VAL A 316 -11.02 1.25 -16.35
N LEU A 317 -10.61 1.77 -15.20
CA LEU A 317 -11.38 1.64 -13.96
C LEU A 317 -12.48 2.70 -13.83
N GLY A 318 -12.44 3.77 -14.62
CA GLY A 318 -13.32 4.92 -14.44
C GLY A 318 -13.08 5.66 -13.12
N LYS A 319 -11.89 5.52 -12.52
CA LYS A 319 -11.53 6.06 -11.21
C LYS A 319 -10.48 7.17 -11.34
N ARG A 320 -10.41 8.02 -10.33
CA ARG A 320 -9.37 9.04 -10.19
C ARG A 320 -8.25 8.50 -9.32
N LEU A 321 -7.01 8.76 -9.72
CA LEU A 321 -5.81 8.59 -8.93
C LEU A 321 -5.34 9.97 -8.47
N ILE A 322 -5.25 10.20 -7.17
CA ILE A 322 -4.89 11.48 -6.57
C ILE A 322 -3.47 11.35 -6.01
N LEU A 323 -2.52 12.01 -6.63
CA LEU A 323 -1.15 12.09 -6.13
C LEU A 323 -1.01 13.36 -5.27
N SER A 324 -0.64 13.19 -4.04
CA SER A 324 -0.50 14.27 -3.05
C SER A 324 0.52 13.85 -2.00
N ALA A 325 1.24 14.80 -1.43
CA ALA A 325 2.16 14.55 -0.34
C ALA A 325 1.47 14.38 1.03
N LYS A 326 0.14 14.40 1.07
CA LYS A 326 -0.60 14.09 2.31
C LYS A 326 -0.52 12.59 2.58
N PRO A 327 -0.22 12.16 3.81
CA PRO A 327 -0.14 10.73 4.14
C PRO A 327 -1.37 9.94 3.70
N SER A 328 -2.58 10.46 3.92
CA SER A 328 -3.83 9.80 3.52
C SER A 328 -4.00 9.54 2.02
N ASP A 329 -3.32 10.32 1.18
CA ASP A 329 -3.39 10.18 -0.27
C ASP A 329 -2.15 9.45 -0.81
N LEU A 330 -1.02 9.58 -0.11
CA LEU A 330 0.27 9.00 -0.45
C LEU A 330 0.33 7.52 -0.10
N GLU A 331 -0.09 7.17 1.11
CA GLU A 331 -0.09 5.81 1.62
C GLU A 331 -1.28 5.03 1.08
N GLN A 332 -1.01 3.83 0.60
CA GLN A 332 -2.00 2.94 0.04
C GLN A 332 -1.95 1.60 0.76
N ARG A 333 -3.10 1.03 1.05
CA ARG A 333 -3.19 -0.32 1.60
C ARG A 333 -3.03 -1.36 0.49
N ILE A 334 -2.26 -2.42 0.78
CA ILE A 334 -2.07 -3.53 -0.14
C ILE A 334 -3.26 -4.49 -0.02
N PHE A 335 -3.93 -4.76 -1.14
CA PHE A 335 -4.89 -5.84 -1.25
C PHE A 335 -4.16 -7.09 -1.72
N TYR A 336 -3.77 -7.93 -0.77
CA TYR A 336 -3.06 -9.16 -1.06
C TYR A 336 -3.99 -10.16 -1.75
N LYS A 337 -3.70 -10.50 -2.99
CA LYS A 337 -4.42 -11.49 -3.81
C LYS A 337 -3.60 -12.74 -4.03
N PHE A 338 -2.31 -12.59 -4.28
CA PHE A 338 -1.42 -13.68 -4.61
C PHE A 338 -0.59 -14.09 -3.40
N GLN A 339 -0.53 -15.41 -3.15
CA GLN A 339 0.30 -16.03 -2.12
C GLN A 339 1.41 -16.85 -2.77
N MET A 340 2.47 -17.16 -2.01
CA MET A 340 3.54 -18.07 -2.49
C MET A 340 3.03 -19.47 -2.86
N THR A 341 1.98 -19.92 -2.19
CA THR A 341 1.32 -21.20 -2.42
C THR A 341 0.27 -21.18 -3.53
N THR A 342 0.02 -19.99 -4.14
CA THR A 342 -0.95 -19.88 -5.23
C THR A 342 -0.47 -20.73 -6.41
N THR A 343 -1.10 -21.87 -6.60
CA THR A 343 -0.89 -22.72 -7.77
C THR A 343 -1.80 -22.26 -8.88
N LEU A 344 -1.18 -21.80 -10.01
CA LEU A 344 -1.85 -21.55 -11.30
C LEU A 344 -3.23 -20.88 -11.17
N ALA A 345 -3.24 -19.60 -10.80
CA ALA A 345 -4.38 -18.76 -11.14
C ALA A 345 -4.19 -18.26 -12.58
N ASP A 346 -5.25 -18.11 -13.34
CA ASP A 346 -5.20 -17.58 -14.73
C ASP A 346 -4.47 -16.23 -14.83
N SER A 347 -4.40 -15.49 -13.71
CA SER A 347 -3.78 -14.17 -13.60
C SER A 347 -2.36 -14.16 -13.03
N PHE A 348 -1.84 -15.30 -12.52
CA PHE A 348 -0.52 -15.36 -11.89
C PHE A 348 0.19 -16.69 -12.18
N LEU A 349 1.45 -16.61 -12.61
CA LEU A 349 2.31 -17.78 -12.85
C LEU A 349 3.68 -17.55 -12.21
N ARG A 350 4.12 -18.48 -11.39
CA ARG A 350 5.47 -18.52 -10.81
C ARG A 350 6.35 -19.46 -11.63
N VAL A 351 7.51 -18.99 -12.07
CA VAL A 351 8.49 -19.74 -12.87
C VAL A 351 9.84 -19.66 -12.14
N PRO A 352 10.40 -20.79 -11.69
CA PRO A 352 11.75 -20.80 -11.14
C PRO A 352 12.75 -20.28 -12.16
N ALA A 353 13.60 -19.33 -11.78
CA ALA A 353 14.57 -18.70 -12.68
C ALA A 353 15.58 -19.70 -13.25
N LEU A 354 15.84 -20.79 -12.53
CA LEU A 354 16.68 -21.88 -12.97
C LEU A 354 16.23 -22.50 -14.29
N LEU A 355 14.91 -22.63 -14.51
CA LEU A 355 14.36 -23.20 -15.73
C LEU A 355 14.63 -22.35 -16.98
N ILE A 356 14.94 -21.08 -16.80
CA ILE A 356 15.27 -20.15 -17.89
C ILE A 356 16.77 -20.12 -18.12
N THR A 357 17.57 -20.22 -17.04
CA THR A 357 19.03 -20.05 -17.10
C THR A 357 19.80 -21.37 -17.27
N GLU A 358 19.16 -22.50 -17.09
CA GLU A 358 19.72 -23.79 -17.45
C GLU A 358 19.31 -24.18 -18.87
N ARG A 359 20.26 -24.67 -19.65
CA ARG A 359 19.97 -25.24 -20.96
C ARG A 359 19.28 -26.60 -20.79
N THR A 360 17.95 -26.58 -20.83
CA THR A 360 17.15 -27.78 -20.83
C THR A 360 16.87 -28.22 -22.28
N ASP A 361 16.69 -29.52 -22.51
CA ASP A 361 16.30 -30.05 -23.80
C ASP A 361 14.93 -29.54 -24.28
N GLN A 362 14.14 -28.98 -23.40
CA GLN A 362 12.86 -28.33 -23.68
C GLN A 362 12.90 -26.88 -23.27
N PRO A 363 13.19 -25.95 -24.20
CA PRO A 363 13.14 -24.51 -23.89
C PRO A 363 11.70 -24.08 -23.54
N LEU A 364 11.56 -23.21 -22.56
CA LEU A 364 10.28 -22.61 -22.20
C LEU A 364 9.70 -21.85 -23.40
N SER A 365 8.39 -21.99 -23.61
CA SER A 365 7.72 -21.27 -24.70
C SER A 365 7.71 -19.77 -24.44
N PRO A 366 8.02 -18.92 -25.43
CA PRO A 366 7.83 -17.47 -25.34
C PRO A 366 6.39 -17.05 -24.99
N ASP A 367 5.38 -17.87 -25.34
CA ASP A 367 3.97 -17.61 -25.01
C ASP A 367 3.70 -17.53 -23.51
N LEU A 368 4.64 -18.07 -22.72
CA LEU A 368 4.57 -18.01 -21.27
C LEU A 368 4.49 -16.56 -20.75
N VAL A 369 5.18 -15.64 -21.41
CA VAL A 369 5.31 -14.23 -21.00
C VAL A 369 4.65 -13.25 -21.97
N ALA A 370 4.25 -13.70 -23.16
CA ALA A 370 3.67 -12.86 -24.20
C ALA A 370 2.43 -12.11 -23.68
N GLY A 371 2.43 -10.77 -23.81
CA GLY A 371 1.35 -9.89 -23.36
C GLY A 371 1.17 -9.79 -21.83
N LYS A 372 2.09 -10.36 -21.04
CA LYS A 372 2.01 -10.37 -19.56
C LYS A 372 3.04 -9.43 -18.96
N THR A 373 2.80 -9.06 -17.72
CA THR A 373 3.77 -8.33 -16.89
C THR A 373 4.70 -9.33 -16.21
N VAL A 374 5.97 -9.26 -16.54
CA VAL A 374 7.00 -10.13 -15.97
C VAL A 374 7.68 -9.41 -14.80
N VAL A 375 7.78 -10.08 -13.66
CA VAL A 375 8.51 -9.59 -12.49
C VAL A 375 9.66 -10.55 -12.20
N ILE A 376 10.88 -10.04 -12.13
CA ILE A 376 12.08 -10.80 -11.75
C ILE A 376 12.42 -10.39 -10.32
N GLY A 377 12.56 -11.36 -9.42
CA GLY A 377 12.93 -11.10 -8.03
C GLY A 377 13.31 -12.36 -7.29
N SER A 378 13.66 -12.25 -6.03
CA SER A 378 14.16 -13.35 -5.22
C SER A 378 13.18 -13.78 -4.14
N SER A 379 13.17 -15.10 -3.86
CA SER A 379 12.44 -15.68 -2.71
C SER A 379 13.32 -16.57 -1.83
N TYR A 380 14.62 -16.65 -2.10
CA TYR A 380 15.54 -17.43 -1.27
C TYR A 380 15.80 -16.76 0.09
N GLU A 381 15.92 -17.58 1.13
CA GLU A 381 15.96 -17.13 2.53
C GLU A 381 17.18 -16.25 2.85
N ALA A 382 18.36 -16.59 2.27
CA ALA A 382 19.60 -15.83 2.51
C ALA A 382 19.53 -14.39 1.97
N GLY A 383 18.63 -14.08 1.03
CA GLY A 383 18.41 -12.73 0.50
C GLY A 383 17.79 -11.78 1.51
N LYS A 384 17.19 -12.28 2.61
CA LYS A 384 16.53 -11.51 3.67
C LYS A 384 15.44 -10.54 3.17
N ASP A 385 14.92 -10.79 1.99
CA ASP A 385 13.83 -10.02 1.39
C ASP A 385 12.47 -10.69 1.62
N LEU A 386 12.31 -11.26 2.83
CA LEU A 386 11.06 -11.85 3.27
C LEU A 386 10.33 -10.88 4.19
N HIS A 387 9.06 -10.71 3.94
CA HIS A 387 8.17 -9.79 4.64
C HIS A 387 6.99 -10.52 5.24
N GLU A 388 6.74 -10.26 6.51
CA GLU A 388 5.50 -10.67 7.16
C GLU A 388 4.34 -9.84 6.62
N THR A 389 3.28 -10.50 6.17
CA THR A 389 2.08 -9.85 5.61
C THR A 389 0.82 -10.38 6.27
N PRO A 390 -0.33 -9.74 6.10
CA PRO A 390 -1.61 -10.24 6.63
C PRO A 390 -1.96 -11.67 6.20
N ILE A 391 -1.40 -12.16 5.10
CA ILE A 391 -1.70 -13.49 4.54
C ILE A 391 -0.54 -14.48 4.66
N GLY A 392 0.48 -14.14 5.42
CA GLY A 392 1.68 -14.92 5.67
C GLY A 392 2.94 -14.30 5.11
N GLU A 393 4.06 -14.96 5.31
CA GLU A 393 5.35 -14.52 4.84
C GLU A 393 5.45 -14.59 3.31
N MET A 394 6.02 -13.54 2.70
CA MET A 394 6.26 -13.53 1.26
C MET A 394 7.48 -12.67 0.87
N PRO A 395 8.13 -12.95 -0.26
CA PRO A 395 9.24 -12.15 -0.77
C PRO A 395 8.80 -10.78 -1.25
N GLY A 396 9.72 -9.79 -1.21
CA GLY A 396 9.46 -8.41 -1.62
C GLY A 396 8.89 -8.29 -3.02
N ALA A 397 9.41 -9.06 -3.97
CA ALA A 397 8.88 -9.10 -5.34
C ALA A 397 7.38 -9.50 -5.40
N MET A 398 6.94 -10.41 -4.52
CA MET A 398 5.52 -10.77 -4.41
C MET A 398 4.69 -9.65 -3.77
N VAL A 399 5.27 -8.91 -2.82
CA VAL A 399 4.64 -7.71 -2.27
C VAL A 399 4.43 -6.68 -3.38
N VAL A 400 5.45 -6.44 -4.22
CA VAL A 400 5.36 -5.54 -5.39
C VAL A 400 4.29 -6.01 -6.38
N ILE A 401 4.21 -7.31 -6.68
CA ILE A 401 3.14 -7.87 -7.55
C ILE A 401 1.75 -7.58 -6.96
N ASN A 402 1.56 -7.76 -5.65
CA ASN A 402 0.29 -7.47 -4.99
C ASN A 402 -0.03 -5.97 -4.97
N GLN A 403 0.97 -5.07 -4.82
CA GLN A 403 0.79 -3.62 -4.94
C GLN A 403 0.35 -3.25 -6.37
N MET A 404 1.03 -3.78 -7.39
CA MET A 404 0.69 -3.55 -8.79
C MET A 404 -0.72 -4.03 -9.09
N ASN A 405 -1.06 -5.25 -8.67
CA ASN A 405 -2.40 -5.81 -8.83
C ASN A 405 -3.46 -4.96 -8.12
N ALA A 406 -3.19 -4.56 -6.87
CA ALA A 406 -4.12 -3.73 -6.09
C ALA A 406 -4.41 -2.40 -6.82
N LEU A 407 -3.39 -1.72 -7.32
CA LEU A 407 -3.57 -0.46 -8.03
C LEU A 407 -4.30 -0.63 -9.36
N MET A 408 -4.03 -1.72 -10.10
CA MET A 408 -4.66 -2.00 -11.40
C MET A 408 -6.08 -2.53 -11.30
N GLU A 409 -6.41 -3.26 -10.24
CA GLU A 409 -7.73 -3.86 -10.05
C GLU A 409 -8.68 -2.92 -9.29
N PHE A 410 -8.20 -2.29 -8.23
CA PHE A 410 -9.02 -1.46 -7.34
C PHE A 410 -8.79 0.04 -7.56
N GLY A 411 -7.67 0.43 -8.15
CA GLY A 411 -7.19 1.80 -8.17
C GLY A 411 -6.68 2.24 -6.80
N GLN A 412 -6.60 3.54 -6.59
CA GLN A 412 -6.24 4.10 -5.29
C GLN A 412 -7.31 3.75 -4.26
N PHE A 413 -6.88 3.20 -3.12
CA PHE A 413 -7.78 3.01 -2.00
C PHE A 413 -8.23 4.38 -1.47
N GLN A 414 -9.50 4.63 -1.61
CA GLN A 414 -10.10 5.85 -1.10
C GLN A 414 -10.91 5.54 0.14
N GLU A 415 -10.60 6.21 1.23
CA GLU A 415 -11.51 6.21 2.37
C GLU A 415 -12.90 6.67 1.90
N VAL A 416 -13.91 6.00 2.40
CA VAL A 416 -15.29 6.41 2.17
C VAL A 416 -15.45 7.88 2.57
N SER A 417 -16.06 8.68 1.69
CA SER A 417 -16.19 10.12 1.93
C SER A 417 -16.76 10.40 3.33
N ARG A 418 -16.26 11.45 3.97
CA ARG A 418 -16.71 11.81 5.33
C ARG A 418 -18.23 11.92 5.41
N VAL A 419 -18.87 12.42 4.36
CA VAL A 419 -20.34 12.55 4.31
C VAL A 419 -21.01 11.19 4.35
N ILE A 420 -20.59 10.23 3.53
CA ILE A 420 -21.16 8.88 3.49
C ILE A 420 -20.93 8.17 4.83
N ARG A 421 -19.74 8.30 5.41
CA ARG A 421 -19.40 7.72 6.72
C ARG A 421 -20.28 8.26 7.84
N TRP A 422 -20.45 9.59 7.94
CA TRP A 422 -21.31 10.20 8.95
C TRP A 422 -22.79 9.90 8.73
N THR A 423 -23.24 9.88 7.48
CA THR A 423 -24.65 9.52 7.14
C THR A 423 -24.94 8.07 7.49
N GLY A 424 -24.04 7.14 7.15
CA GLY A 424 -24.17 5.74 7.53
C GLY A 424 -24.20 5.52 9.03
N LEU A 425 -23.32 6.22 9.77
CA LEU A 425 -23.29 6.19 11.23
C LEU A 425 -24.59 6.72 11.85
N LEU A 426 -25.10 7.85 11.35
CA LEU A 426 -26.35 8.44 11.83
C LEU A 426 -27.51 7.49 11.58
N LEU A 427 -27.58 6.87 10.40
CA LEU A 427 -28.58 5.85 10.10
C LEU A 427 -28.51 4.67 11.08
N LEU A 428 -27.32 4.18 11.38
CA LEU A 428 -27.09 3.12 12.36
C LEU A 428 -27.55 3.51 13.76
N ILE A 429 -27.21 4.72 14.22
CA ILE A 429 -27.64 5.25 15.50
C ILE A 429 -29.17 5.28 15.56
N VAL A 430 -29.85 5.71 14.49
CA VAL A 430 -31.33 5.71 14.41
C VAL A 430 -31.87 4.28 14.49
N VAL A 431 -31.33 3.35 13.72
CA VAL A 431 -31.77 1.94 13.72
C VAL A 431 -31.60 1.29 15.09
N PHE A 432 -30.46 1.47 15.74
CA PHE A 432 -30.22 0.96 17.11
C PHE A 432 -31.14 1.65 18.12
N SER A 433 -31.32 2.96 18.03
CA SER A 433 -32.22 3.70 18.93
C SER A 433 -33.68 3.20 18.83
N LEU A 434 -34.15 2.90 17.61
CA LEU A 434 -35.45 2.30 17.40
C LEU A 434 -35.50 0.89 17.99
N SER A 435 -34.48 0.06 17.76
CA SER A 435 -34.41 -1.29 18.33
C SER A 435 -34.52 -1.28 19.85
N PHE A 436 -33.75 -0.41 20.54
CA PHE A 436 -33.82 -0.28 22.00
C PHE A 436 -35.07 0.45 22.52
N SER A 437 -35.81 1.13 21.67
CA SER A 437 -37.07 1.80 22.04
C SER A 437 -38.29 0.91 21.89
N PHE A 438 -38.27 -0.02 20.91
CA PHE A 438 -39.38 -0.99 20.69
C PHE A 438 -39.24 -2.27 21.52
N PHE A 439 -38.01 -2.67 21.84
CA PHE A 439 -37.72 -3.94 22.48
C PHE A 439 -37.08 -3.74 23.85
N THR A 440 -37.13 -4.75 24.70
CA THR A 440 -36.38 -4.76 25.97
C THR A 440 -34.87 -4.70 25.68
N LYS A 441 -34.09 -4.25 26.64
CA LYS A 441 -32.63 -4.12 26.52
C LYS A 441 -31.96 -5.37 25.89
N THR A 442 -32.34 -6.57 26.37
CA THR A 442 -31.77 -7.84 25.88
C THR A 442 -32.13 -8.09 24.41
N TRP A 443 -33.42 -7.97 24.07
CA TRP A 443 -33.89 -8.17 22.70
C TRP A 443 -33.39 -7.07 21.75
N GLY A 444 -33.34 -5.81 22.21
CA GLY A 444 -32.77 -4.69 21.46
C GLY A 444 -31.30 -4.92 21.11
N ALA A 445 -30.51 -5.44 22.08
CA ALA A 445 -29.12 -5.80 21.84
C ALA A 445 -28.97 -6.97 20.85
N GLN A 446 -29.80 -8.02 21.00
CA GLN A 446 -29.77 -9.19 20.09
C GLN A 446 -30.14 -8.80 18.66
N ILE A 447 -31.20 -8.00 18.48
CA ILE A 447 -31.62 -7.50 17.15
C ILE A 447 -30.55 -6.63 16.54
N SER A 448 -29.94 -5.72 17.31
CA SER A 448 -28.86 -4.87 16.83
C SER A 448 -27.62 -5.69 16.43
N THR A 449 -27.28 -6.71 17.20
CA THR A 449 -26.20 -7.66 16.87
C THR A 449 -26.53 -8.45 15.60
N LEU A 450 -27.77 -8.90 15.45
CA LEU A 450 -28.22 -9.57 14.23
C LEU A 450 -28.10 -8.67 13.00
N ILE A 451 -28.48 -7.39 13.11
CA ILE A 451 -28.34 -6.40 12.02
C ILE A 451 -26.88 -6.22 11.63
N ILE A 452 -25.98 -6.12 12.61
CA ILE A 452 -24.53 -6.01 12.33
C ILE A 452 -24.04 -7.26 11.58
N ASN A 453 -24.35 -8.45 12.07
CA ASN A 453 -23.85 -9.68 11.48
C ASN A 453 -24.53 -10.09 10.18
N ALA A 454 -25.82 -9.91 10.05
CA ALA A 454 -26.59 -10.34 8.88
C ALA A 454 -26.67 -9.30 7.74
N VAL A 455 -26.44 -8.04 8.05
CA VAL A 455 -26.54 -6.95 7.04
C VAL A 455 -25.22 -6.22 6.89
N LEU A 456 -24.72 -5.61 7.96
CA LEU A 456 -23.53 -4.76 7.86
C LEU A 456 -22.26 -5.53 7.46
N LEU A 457 -22.02 -6.68 8.07
CA LEU A 457 -20.83 -7.49 7.76
C LEU A 457 -20.86 -8.00 6.31
N PRO A 458 -21.94 -8.63 5.79
CA PRO A 458 -21.99 -9.01 4.38
C PRO A 458 -21.90 -7.83 3.42
N VAL A 459 -22.56 -6.69 3.72
CA VAL A 459 -22.46 -5.49 2.90
C VAL A 459 -21.05 -4.92 2.91
N SER A 460 -20.38 -4.88 4.07
CA SER A 460 -18.99 -4.43 4.17
C SER A 460 -18.05 -5.33 3.36
N LEU A 461 -18.20 -6.65 3.49
CA LEU A 461 -17.44 -7.61 2.69
C LEU A 461 -17.75 -7.48 1.19
N TRP A 462 -19.00 -7.25 0.81
CA TRP A 462 -19.35 -7.03 -0.58
C TRP A 462 -18.78 -5.71 -1.14
N LEU A 463 -18.76 -4.63 -0.38
CA LEU A 463 -18.12 -3.36 -0.76
C LEU A 463 -16.59 -3.47 -0.83
N PHE A 464 -16.00 -4.32 0.02
CA PHE A 464 -14.56 -4.55 0.03
C PHE A 464 -14.02 -5.04 -1.32
N GLN A 465 -14.79 -5.85 -2.07
CA GLN A 465 -14.42 -6.26 -3.44
C GLN A 465 -14.27 -5.10 -4.43
N TYR A 466 -14.80 -3.91 -4.11
CA TYR A 466 -14.66 -2.69 -4.92
C TYR A 466 -13.61 -1.74 -4.38
N GLY A 467 -12.82 -2.16 -3.39
CA GLY A 467 -11.84 -1.32 -2.71
C GLY A 467 -12.45 -0.33 -1.71
N TRP A 468 -13.67 -0.61 -1.21
CA TRP A 468 -14.37 0.21 -0.23
C TRP A 468 -14.50 -0.57 1.07
N TRP A 469 -14.03 0.01 2.16
CA TRP A 469 -14.14 -0.60 3.49
C TRP A 469 -15.10 0.18 4.37
N LEU A 470 -16.09 -0.52 4.93
CA LEU A 470 -16.92 0.01 6.01
C LEU A 470 -16.33 -0.41 7.34
N ASP A 471 -15.95 0.57 8.15
CA ASP A 471 -15.48 0.36 9.50
C ASP A 471 -16.58 -0.28 10.35
N LEU A 472 -16.40 -1.56 10.74
CA LEU A 472 -17.33 -2.32 11.58
C LEU A 472 -17.03 -2.17 13.07
N VAL A 473 -15.86 -1.70 13.43
CA VAL A 473 -15.43 -1.52 14.83
C VAL A 473 -16.31 -0.46 15.48
N PHE A 474 -16.57 0.62 14.76
CA PHE A 474 -17.37 1.74 15.24
C PHE A 474 -18.82 1.36 15.63
N PRO A 475 -19.61 0.66 14.78
CA PRO A 475 -20.93 0.16 15.14
C PRO A 475 -20.95 -0.74 16.37
N LEU A 476 -19.95 -1.60 16.53
CA LEU A 476 -19.85 -2.49 17.68
C LEU A 476 -19.64 -1.70 19.00
N PHE A 477 -18.79 -0.68 18.99
CA PHE A 477 -18.59 0.20 20.14
C PHE A 477 -19.86 0.98 20.50
N VAL A 478 -20.55 1.51 19.51
CA VAL A 478 -21.83 2.20 19.71
C VAL A 478 -22.85 1.25 20.34
N LEU A 479 -22.92 0.01 19.87
CA LEU A 479 -23.79 -1.02 20.44
C LEU A 479 -23.46 -1.31 21.90
N GLN A 480 -22.17 -1.44 22.23
CA GLN A 480 -21.72 -1.66 23.61
C GLN A 480 -22.06 -0.45 24.51
N ALA A 481 -21.93 0.77 23.98
CA ALA A 481 -22.35 1.97 24.73
C ALA A 481 -23.85 1.94 25.03
N TYR A 482 -24.72 1.53 24.09
CA TYR A 482 -26.14 1.35 24.35
C TYR A 482 -26.39 0.33 25.44
N GLN A 483 -25.76 -0.84 25.38
CA GLN A 483 -25.93 -1.90 26.39
C GLN A 483 -25.54 -1.42 27.80
N LYS A 484 -24.51 -0.57 27.92
CA LYS A 484 -23.98 -0.12 29.21
C LYS A 484 -24.73 1.08 29.78
N PHE A 485 -25.15 2.00 28.94
CA PHE A 485 -25.62 3.32 29.38
C PHE A 485 -27.14 3.55 29.25
N ILE A 486 -27.89 2.65 28.59
CA ILE A 486 -29.34 2.83 28.39
C ILE A 486 -30.13 2.84 29.70
N ASP A 487 -29.67 2.12 30.72
CA ASP A 487 -30.31 2.03 32.02
C ASP A 487 -29.97 3.18 32.97
N ILE A 488 -29.03 4.06 32.58
CA ILE A 488 -28.70 5.20 33.44
C ILE A 488 -29.90 6.16 33.44
N ASP A 489 -30.50 6.30 34.62
CA ASP A 489 -31.56 7.27 34.85
C ASP A 489 -31.03 8.70 34.75
N VAL A 490 -31.36 9.36 33.64
CA VAL A 490 -31.03 10.80 33.43
C VAL A 490 -32.01 11.70 34.19
N THR A 491 -32.71 11.18 35.18
CA THR A 491 -33.52 12.03 36.06
C THR A 491 -32.59 12.82 36.96
N PRO A 492 -32.66 14.16 36.95
CA PRO A 492 -31.87 14.94 37.87
C PRO A 492 -32.26 14.56 39.32
N PRO A 493 -31.29 14.50 40.26
CA PRO A 493 -31.50 14.05 41.60
C PRO A 493 -32.68 14.81 42.22
N PRO A 494 -33.50 14.14 43.06
CA PRO A 494 -34.64 14.79 43.71
C PRO A 494 -34.12 15.96 44.53
N VAL A 495 -34.69 17.13 44.30
CA VAL A 495 -34.41 18.30 45.10
C VAL A 495 -34.79 17.98 46.52
N ILE A 496 -33.82 17.77 47.39
CA ILE A 496 -34.03 17.67 48.83
C ILE A 496 -34.66 18.99 49.27
N ARG A 497 -36.00 19.00 49.47
CA ARG A 497 -36.67 20.08 50.15
C ARG A 497 -36.13 20.09 51.58
N ARG A 498 -35.22 20.99 51.89
CA ARG A 498 -34.92 21.37 53.25
C ARG A 498 -36.23 21.87 53.82
N HIS A 499 -36.88 21.08 54.70
CA HIS A 499 -37.88 21.56 55.61
C HIS A 499 -37.23 22.64 56.47
N ARG A 500 -37.61 23.88 56.22
CA ARG A 500 -37.43 24.96 57.20
C ARG A 500 -38.33 24.59 58.39
N HIS A 501 -37.75 24.07 59.43
CA HIS A 501 -38.38 24.11 60.75
C HIS A 501 -38.53 25.55 61.06
N ALA A 502 -39.78 26.05 61.03
CA ALA A 502 -40.18 27.25 61.70
C ALA A 502 -40.05 26.96 63.20
N ASN A 503 -39.08 27.59 63.83
CA ASN A 503 -39.11 27.75 65.28
C ASN A 503 -40.21 28.74 65.60
N GLU A 504 -41.39 28.25 65.95
CA GLU A 504 -42.29 28.97 66.86
C GLU A 504 -41.94 28.49 68.24
N GLY A 505 -41.45 29.41 69.08
CA GLY A 505 -41.19 29.19 70.45
C GLY A 505 -41.28 30.49 71.19
N THR A 506 -42.29 30.66 71.91
CA THR A 506 -42.57 31.48 73.09
C THR A 506 -41.37 32.20 73.77
#